data_7b27a94faaaa61493a28c2c41858aaba
#
_entry.id   7b27a94faaaa61493a28c2c41858aaba
#
_cell.length_a   1.000
_cell.length_b   1.000
_cell.length_c   1.000
_cell.angle_alpha   90.00
_cell.angle_beta   90.00
_cell.angle_gamma   90.00
#
_symmetry.space_group_name_H-M   'P 1'
#
loop_
_entity.id
_entity.type
_entity.pdbx_description
1 polymer ?
#
loop_
_entity_poly.entity_id
_entity_poly.type
_entity_poly.pdbx_seq_one_letter_code
_entity_poly.pdbx_strand_id
1 'polypeptide(L)'
;MTAEQAHGQGGYIGKALRRREDVRFVQGQGRYVDDIVLPGVAWCAFVRSPHAHARIRALSTKAAAMRPGVLLTLTAEDWAKAGHGELTVVHPMSFSDGRPMNAAPRPAFARGKVHHIGDIVAAVVAESRFAAEEAAEAVEVDYSPLPAVVAVRAAVAPAAPLVHAQFGTNVVFEIERGNRRRTEAAMASAAKVVELDLKNNRLSANPIEPRSYLCDYDAANDCYTLYATSQQPHYLRRWLSVYTLHIPEHKLRVISPDVGGGFGAKGIFSTEVSTGVWAAQLLRRPVKWTATRTETFLSDAQARDHDTTARMGFDRHGRIVAMQIDTLAALGAKLLRYAPSAAKVSTCIATMRPWRSKPMRAVVS
;
A
#
# COMPACT_ATOMS: atom_id res chain seq x y z
N MET A 1 31.94 33.78 16.76
CA MET A 1 30.57 34.03 16.27
C MET A 1 29.64 33.12 17.04
N THR A 2 28.78 33.66 17.88
CA THR A 2 27.80 32.90 18.66
C THR A 2 26.66 32.41 17.76
N ALA A 3 25.95 31.35 18.13
CA ALA A 3 24.82 30.80 17.37
C ALA A 3 23.75 31.85 17.03
N GLU A 4 23.61 32.89 17.84
CA GLU A 4 22.70 34.02 17.59
C GLU A 4 23.12 34.90 16.39
N GLN A 5 24.41 35.04 16.11
CA GLN A 5 24.89 35.86 14.99
C GLN A 5 24.70 35.16 13.61
N ALA A 6 24.57 33.82 13.60
CA ALA A 6 24.27 33.07 12.38
C ALA A 6 22.77 33.15 11.99
N HIS A 7 21.89 33.55 12.90
CA HIS A 7 20.45 33.66 12.65
C HIS A 7 20.02 35.00 12.00
N GLY A 8 20.92 35.96 11.92
CA GLY A 8 20.65 37.32 11.40
C GLY A 8 20.67 37.50 9.87
N GLN A 9 21.18 36.55 9.12
CA GLN A 9 21.32 36.65 7.64
C GLN A 9 20.36 35.70 6.93
N GLY A 10 19.09 36.10 6.78
CA GLY A 10 18.20 35.62 5.70
C GLY A 10 17.82 34.14 5.61
N GLY A 11 18.44 33.23 6.37
CA GLY A 11 18.19 31.80 6.31
C GLY A 11 16.82 31.39 6.85
N TYR A 12 16.24 30.31 6.30
CA TYR A 12 14.96 29.75 6.72
C TYR A 12 15.08 28.68 7.82
N ILE A 13 16.29 28.20 8.09
CA ILE A 13 16.54 27.15 9.09
C ILE A 13 16.19 27.67 10.48
N GLY A 14 15.39 26.93 11.21
CA GLY A 14 14.94 27.27 12.57
C GLY A 14 13.79 28.31 12.65
N LYS A 15 13.28 28.82 11.52
CA LYS A 15 12.13 29.73 11.50
C LYS A 15 10.82 28.95 11.38
N ALA A 16 9.79 29.38 12.12
CA ALA A 16 8.43 28.88 12.00
C ALA A 16 7.77 29.49 10.74
N LEU A 17 8.03 28.87 9.58
CA LEU A 17 7.45 29.32 8.32
C LEU A 17 6.02 28.83 8.19
N ARG A 18 5.12 29.73 7.80
CA ARG A 18 3.75 29.36 7.42
C ARG A 18 3.73 28.81 6.00
N ARG A 19 2.93 27.76 5.77
CA ARG A 19 2.66 27.28 4.40
C ARG A 19 1.77 28.30 3.69
N ARG A 20 1.86 28.36 2.38
CA ARG A 20 1.00 29.26 1.57
C ARG A 20 -0.48 28.92 1.72
N GLU A 21 -0.78 27.63 1.92
CA GLU A 21 -2.12 27.07 2.04
C GLU A 21 -2.75 27.32 3.41
N ASP A 22 -1.97 27.61 4.46
CA ASP A 22 -2.48 27.70 5.84
C ASP A 22 -3.61 28.72 5.97
N VAL A 23 -3.52 29.88 5.31
CA VAL A 23 -4.55 30.94 5.39
C VAL A 23 -5.89 30.45 4.85
N ARG A 24 -5.92 29.82 3.66
CA ARG A 24 -7.17 29.33 3.08
C ARG A 24 -7.72 28.11 3.83
N PHE A 25 -6.87 27.27 4.40
CA PHE A 25 -7.31 26.12 5.19
C PHE A 25 -8.03 26.53 6.48
N VAL A 26 -7.48 27.48 7.23
CA VAL A 26 -8.15 27.95 8.45
C VAL A 26 -9.42 28.76 8.17
N GLN A 27 -9.62 29.20 6.93
CA GLN A 27 -10.85 29.87 6.47
C GLN A 27 -11.87 28.88 5.84
N GLY A 28 -11.62 27.56 5.89
CA GLY A 28 -12.50 26.56 5.29
C GLY A 28 -12.50 26.54 3.76
N GLN A 29 -11.46 27.09 3.12
CA GLN A 29 -11.34 27.18 1.67
C GLN A 29 -10.46 26.04 1.09
N GLY A 30 -10.26 24.95 1.85
CA GLY A 30 -9.67 23.72 1.35
C GLY A 30 -10.54 23.12 0.25
N ARG A 31 -9.93 22.46 -0.73
CA ARG A 31 -10.64 21.81 -1.83
C ARG A 31 -10.11 20.38 -2.01
N TYR A 32 -10.83 19.44 -1.47
CA TYR A 32 -10.50 18.00 -1.51
C TYR A 32 -11.18 17.31 -2.67
N VAL A 33 -10.79 16.07 -2.96
CA VAL A 33 -11.39 15.33 -4.09
C VAL A 33 -12.90 15.17 -3.91
N ASP A 34 -13.37 14.96 -2.68
CA ASP A 34 -14.80 14.79 -2.41
C ASP A 34 -15.63 16.06 -2.60
N ASP A 35 -15.00 17.24 -2.52
CA ASP A 35 -15.64 18.54 -2.79
C ASP A 35 -15.83 18.83 -4.27
N ILE A 36 -15.14 18.05 -5.15
CA ILE A 36 -15.21 18.30 -6.59
C ILE A 36 -16.47 17.65 -7.15
N VAL A 37 -17.33 18.45 -7.77
CA VAL A 37 -18.56 18.02 -8.42
C VAL A 37 -18.45 18.33 -9.90
N LEU A 38 -18.72 17.32 -10.75
CA LEU A 38 -18.83 17.45 -12.19
C LEU A 38 -20.25 17.10 -12.62
N PRO A 39 -20.79 17.76 -13.67
CA PRO A 39 -22.10 17.40 -14.22
C PRO A 39 -22.17 15.94 -14.65
N GLY A 40 -23.26 15.27 -14.33
CA GLY A 40 -23.51 13.90 -14.74
C GLY A 40 -22.60 12.85 -14.05
N VAL A 41 -21.97 13.17 -12.92
CA VAL A 41 -21.12 12.23 -12.18
C VAL A 41 -21.87 10.96 -11.82
N ALA A 42 -21.25 9.82 -12.08
CA ALA A 42 -21.68 8.50 -11.58
C ALA A 42 -20.81 8.10 -10.37
N TRP A 43 -21.35 7.21 -9.54
CA TRP A 43 -20.69 6.78 -8.32
C TRP A 43 -20.34 5.30 -8.38
N CYS A 44 -19.12 4.98 -7.94
CA CYS A 44 -18.63 3.61 -7.87
C CYS A 44 -18.68 3.11 -6.42
N ALA A 45 -19.11 1.86 -6.24
CA ALA A 45 -19.01 1.12 -5.00
C ALA A 45 -18.31 -0.22 -5.25
N PHE A 46 -17.53 -0.70 -4.26
CA PHE A 46 -16.77 -1.94 -4.37
C PHE A 46 -17.35 -3.03 -3.48
N VAL A 47 -17.55 -4.21 -4.07
CA VAL A 47 -17.89 -5.42 -3.35
C VAL A 47 -16.62 -6.07 -2.83
N ARG A 48 -16.51 -6.21 -1.51
CA ARG A 48 -15.32 -6.68 -0.84
C ARG A 48 -15.54 -8.00 -0.11
N SER A 49 -14.55 -8.87 -0.16
CA SER A 49 -14.59 -10.15 0.54
C SER A 49 -14.64 -9.96 2.06
N PRO A 50 -15.55 -10.65 2.75
CA PRO A 50 -15.53 -10.77 4.21
C PRO A 50 -14.56 -11.86 4.70
N HIS A 51 -13.99 -12.68 3.80
CA HIS A 51 -13.12 -13.79 4.15
C HIS A 51 -11.64 -13.43 4.02
N ALA A 52 -10.85 -13.88 4.98
CA ALA A 52 -9.39 -13.73 4.95
C ALA A 52 -8.73 -14.60 3.87
N HIS A 53 -9.30 -15.79 3.59
CA HIS A 53 -8.87 -16.68 2.51
C HIS A 53 -10.06 -17.57 2.12
N ALA A 54 -10.47 -17.53 0.87
CA ALA A 54 -11.55 -18.35 0.36
C ALA A 54 -11.45 -18.56 -1.15
N ARG A 55 -12.01 -19.65 -1.66
CA ARG A 55 -12.31 -19.82 -3.09
C ARG A 55 -13.59 -19.07 -3.42
N ILE A 56 -13.63 -18.40 -4.55
CA ILE A 56 -14.86 -17.89 -5.16
C ILE A 56 -15.41 -19.02 -6.02
N ARG A 57 -16.53 -19.62 -5.63
CA ARG A 57 -17.21 -20.69 -6.38
C ARG A 57 -18.07 -20.12 -7.50
N ALA A 58 -18.80 -19.07 -7.17
CA ALA A 58 -19.63 -18.33 -8.09
C ALA A 58 -19.69 -16.86 -7.71
N LEU A 59 -19.86 -16.01 -8.71
CA LEU A 59 -20.12 -14.58 -8.55
C LEU A 59 -21.19 -14.19 -9.56
N SER A 60 -22.24 -13.52 -9.10
CA SER A 60 -23.33 -13.03 -9.94
C SER A 60 -23.60 -11.56 -9.65
N THR A 61 -23.50 -10.73 -10.68
CA THR A 61 -23.86 -9.31 -10.63
C THR A 61 -25.26 -9.04 -11.20
N LYS A 62 -26.01 -10.08 -11.59
CA LYS A 62 -27.31 -9.95 -12.28
C LYS A 62 -28.33 -9.17 -11.46
N ALA A 63 -28.49 -9.52 -10.17
CA ALA A 63 -29.43 -8.82 -9.30
C ALA A 63 -29.01 -7.34 -9.09
N ALA A 64 -27.72 -7.07 -8.96
CA ALA A 64 -27.18 -5.70 -8.87
C ALA A 64 -27.45 -4.90 -10.15
N ALA A 65 -27.20 -5.49 -11.31
CA ALA A 65 -27.38 -4.82 -12.61
C ALA A 65 -28.84 -4.45 -12.90
N MET A 66 -29.81 -5.13 -12.27
CA MET A 66 -31.23 -4.84 -12.41
C MET A 66 -31.75 -3.76 -11.44
N ARG A 67 -30.92 -3.28 -10.51
CA ARG A 67 -31.33 -2.25 -9.55
C ARG A 67 -31.48 -0.89 -10.26
N PRO A 68 -32.48 -0.09 -9.88
CA PRO A 68 -32.66 1.24 -10.43
C PRO A 68 -31.41 2.12 -10.31
N GLY A 69 -31.07 2.85 -11.37
CA GLY A 69 -29.94 3.75 -11.40
C GLY A 69 -28.57 3.07 -11.56
N VAL A 70 -28.48 1.76 -11.65
CA VAL A 70 -27.23 1.05 -11.95
C VAL A 70 -26.88 1.22 -13.41
N LEU A 71 -25.65 1.63 -13.69
CA LEU A 71 -25.13 1.91 -15.03
C LEU A 71 -24.18 0.82 -15.52
N LEU A 72 -23.41 0.22 -14.58
CA LEU A 72 -22.35 -0.73 -14.92
C LEU A 72 -22.03 -1.63 -13.73
N THR A 73 -21.74 -2.89 -14.01
CA THR A 73 -21.11 -3.83 -13.06
C THR A 73 -19.82 -4.36 -13.66
N LEU A 74 -18.77 -4.49 -12.86
CA LEU A 74 -17.43 -4.91 -13.31
C LEU A 74 -16.90 -6.03 -12.43
N THR A 75 -16.28 -7.01 -13.06
CA THR A 75 -15.72 -8.21 -12.43
C THR A 75 -14.31 -8.49 -12.94
N ALA A 76 -13.66 -9.51 -12.38
CA ALA A 76 -12.36 -9.98 -12.86
C ALA A 76 -12.39 -10.48 -14.30
N GLU A 77 -13.53 -11.01 -14.76
CA GLU A 77 -13.70 -11.47 -16.16
C GLU A 77 -13.75 -10.29 -17.13
N ASP A 78 -14.49 -9.24 -16.77
CA ASP A 78 -14.58 -8.03 -17.59
C ASP A 78 -13.23 -7.34 -17.71
N TRP A 79 -12.49 -7.26 -16.59
CA TRP A 79 -11.11 -6.74 -16.55
C TRP A 79 -10.17 -7.52 -17.47
N ALA A 80 -10.24 -8.85 -17.44
CA ALA A 80 -9.42 -9.70 -18.28
C ALA A 80 -9.80 -9.61 -19.78
N LYS A 81 -11.11 -9.56 -20.09
CA LYS A 81 -11.61 -9.37 -21.46
C LYS A 81 -11.17 -8.04 -22.06
N ALA A 82 -11.06 -7.00 -21.24
CA ALA A 82 -10.56 -5.70 -21.67
C ALA A 82 -9.04 -5.66 -21.91
N GLY A 83 -8.32 -6.73 -21.59
CA GLY A 83 -6.87 -6.80 -21.76
C GLY A 83 -6.08 -5.97 -20.76
N HIS A 84 -6.71 -5.59 -19.64
CA HIS A 84 -6.05 -4.81 -18.60
C HIS A 84 -5.04 -5.63 -17.80
N GLY A 85 -3.97 -4.97 -17.37
CA GLY A 85 -2.88 -5.59 -16.64
C GLY A 85 -3.11 -5.68 -15.13
N GLU A 86 -2.13 -6.27 -14.47
CA GLU A 86 -2.09 -6.42 -13.02
C GLU A 86 -0.91 -5.63 -12.44
N LEU A 87 -1.06 -5.16 -11.23
CA LEU A 87 0.05 -4.53 -10.53
C LEU A 87 1.09 -5.58 -10.16
N THR A 88 2.31 -5.33 -10.59
CA THR A 88 3.49 -6.09 -10.19
C THR A 88 4.31 -5.32 -9.15
N VAL A 89 5.29 -5.99 -8.54
CA VAL A 89 6.22 -5.35 -7.63
C VAL A 89 7.13 -4.42 -8.43
N VAL A 90 7.06 -3.13 -8.15
CA VAL A 90 7.83 -2.09 -8.89
C VAL A 90 9.34 -2.13 -8.56
N HIS A 91 9.68 -2.55 -7.35
CA HIS A 91 11.06 -2.70 -6.89
C HIS A 91 11.27 -4.12 -6.39
N PRO A 92 11.58 -5.07 -7.28
CA PRO A 92 11.78 -6.45 -6.89
C PRO A 92 13.03 -6.57 -6.00
N MET A 93 12.91 -7.43 -5.00
CA MET A 93 14.01 -7.86 -4.14
C MET A 93 14.49 -9.23 -4.59
N SER A 94 15.64 -9.65 -4.09
CA SER A 94 16.14 -11.02 -4.29
C SER A 94 16.43 -11.65 -2.93
N PHE A 95 16.35 -12.97 -2.87
CA PHE A 95 16.91 -13.73 -1.74
C PHE A 95 18.42 -13.50 -1.66
N SER A 96 19.02 -13.79 -0.50
CA SER A 96 20.49 -13.68 -0.31
C SER A 96 21.26 -14.61 -1.24
N ASP A 97 20.65 -15.67 -1.75
CA ASP A 97 21.22 -16.61 -2.74
C ASP A 97 21.06 -16.15 -4.19
N GLY A 98 20.50 -14.97 -4.42
CA GLY A 98 20.31 -14.37 -5.74
C GLY A 98 18.99 -14.77 -6.44
N ARG A 99 18.21 -15.70 -5.91
CA ARG A 99 16.89 -16.02 -6.47
C ARG A 99 15.96 -14.82 -6.40
N PRO A 100 15.09 -14.61 -7.40
CA PRO A 100 14.08 -13.56 -7.34
C PRO A 100 13.09 -13.82 -6.22
N MET A 101 12.53 -12.74 -5.66
CA MET A 101 11.49 -12.83 -4.64
C MET A 101 10.22 -13.53 -5.15
N ASN A 102 9.48 -14.16 -4.25
CA ASN A 102 8.19 -14.75 -4.52
C ASN A 102 7.11 -13.65 -4.58
N ALA A 103 6.95 -13.03 -5.73
CA ALA A 103 6.04 -11.91 -5.93
C ALA A 103 4.76 -12.36 -6.64
N ALA A 104 3.63 -12.38 -5.92
CA ALA A 104 2.33 -12.59 -6.53
C ALA A 104 1.83 -11.30 -7.18
N PRO A 105 1.25 -11.36 -8.39
CA PRO A 105 0.58 -10.23 -9.01
C PRO A 105 -0.59 -9.74 -8.15
N ARG A 106 -0.91 -8.46 -8.28
CA ARG A 106 -2.04 -7.84 -7.60
C ARG A 106 -3.10 -7.44 -8.64
N PRO A 107 -4.10 -8.30 -8.87
CA PRO A 107 -5.19 -7.99 -9.79
C PRO A 107 -6.09 -6.87 -9.23
N ALA A 108 -6.80 -6.17 -10.12
CA ALA A 108 -7.79 -5.18 -9.72
C ALA A 108 -8.97 -5.83 -8.99
N PHE A 109 -9.36 -7.01 -9.45
CA PHE A 109 -10.41 -7.85 -8.84
C PHE A 109 -9.85 -9.23 -8.50
N ALA A 110 -10.27 -9.79 -7.38
CA ALA A 110 -9.89 -11.14 -6.98
C ALA A 110 -10.39 -12.18 -8.02
N ARG A 111 -9.50 -13.09 -8.42
CA ARG A 111 -9.79 -14.09 -9.44
C ARG A 111 -9.69 -15.50 -8.84
N GLY A 112 -10.82 -16.19 -8.78
CA GLY A 112 -10.92 -17.56 -8.27
C GLY A 112 -10.68 -17.73 -6.77
N LYS A 113 -9.91 -16.82 -6.14
CA LYS A 113 -9.68 -16.79 -4.69
C LYS A 113 -9.55 -15.37 -4.18
N VAL A 114 -9.97 -15.18 -2.94
CA VAL A 114 -9.66 -14.00 -2.13
C VAL A 114 -8.56 -14.36 -1.13
N HIS A 115 -7.67 -13.40 -0.85
CA HIS A 115 -6.47 -13.63 -0.05
C HIS A 115 -6.41 -12.77 1.21
N HIS A 116 -7.34 -11.84 1.38
CA HIS A 116 -7.50 -11.03 2.61
C HIS A 116 -8.92 -10.49 2.72
N ILE A 117 -9.31 -10.11 3.94
CA ILE A 117 -10.54 -9.36 4.17
C ILE A 117 -10.45 -8.01 3.44
N GLY A 118 -11.51 -7.63 2.74
CA GLY A 118 -11.52 -6.40 1.93
C GLY A 118 -10.99 -6.56 0.50
N ASP A 119 -10.61 -7.78 0.07
CA ASP A 119 -10.23 -8.07 -1.31
C ASP A 119 -11.40 -7.76 -2.26
N ILE A 120 -11.17 -6.99 -3.32
CA ILE A 120 -12.22 -6.56 -4.24
C ILE A 120 -12.61 -7.72 -5.15
N VAL A 121 -13.91 -8.03 -5.23
CA VAL A 121 -14.45 -9.09 -6.09
C VAL A 121 -15.30 -8.56 -7.23
N ALA A 122 -15.96 -7.41 -7.04
CA ALA A 122 -16.72 -6.72 -8.07
C ALA A 122 -16.76 -5.21 -7.79
N ALA A 123 -17.19 -4.44 -8.78
CA ALA A 123 -17.55 -3.03 -8.62
C ALA A 123 -18.90 -2.76 -9.28
N VAL A 124 -19.64 -1.83 -8.72
CA VAL A 124 -20.93 -1.34 -9.24
C VAL A 124 -20.82 0.16 -9.45
N VAL A 125 -21.28 0.65 -10.58
CA VAL A 125 -21.36 2.09 -10.87
C VAL A 125 -22.81 2.46 -11.11
N ALA A 126 -23.29 3.49 -10.41
CA ALA A 126 -24.67 3.94 -10.46
C ALA A 126 -24.76 5.47 -10.51
N GLU A 127 -25.98 5.99 -10.75
CA GLU A 127 -26.26 7.43 -10.86
C GLU A 127 -26.10 8.20 -9.55
N SER A 128 -26.14 7.51 -8.42
CA SER A 128 -25.93 8.10 -7.09
C SER A 128 -25.08 7.18 -6.21
N ARG A 129 -24.48 7.77 -5.19
CA ARG A 129 -23.71 7.00 -4.20
C ARG A 129 -24.58 5.94 -3.51
N PHE A 130 -25.76 6.34 -3.09
CA PHE A 130 -26.70 5.42 -2.42
C PHE A 130 -27.08 4.25 -3.33
N ALA A 131 -27.44 4.50 -4.60
CA ALA A 131 -27.77 3.45 -5.55
C ALA A 131 -26.59 2.51 -5.83
N ALA A 132 -25.35 3.01 -5.87
CA ALA A 132 -24.17 2.19 -6.06
C ALA A 132 -23.90 1.28 -4.84
N GLU A 133 -24.00 1.82 -3.63
CA GLU A 133 -23.81 1.09 -2.37
C GLU A 133 -24.92 0.02 -2.20
N GLU A 134 -26.19 0.36 -2.37
CA GLU A 134 -27.33 -0.58 -2.32
C GLU A 134 -27.21 -1.71 -3.36
N ALA A 135 -26.84 -1.36 -4.58
CA ALA A 135 -26.65 -2.35 -5.63
C ALA A 135 -25.43 -3.26 -5.39
N ALA A 136 -24.37 -2.73 -4.76
CA ALA A 136 -23.20 -3.53 -4.39
C ALA A 136 -23.58 -4.63 -3.36
N GLU A 137 -24.54 -4.37 -2.46
CA GLU A 137 -25.07 -5.38 -1.52
C GLU A 137 -25.86 -6.47 -2.24
N ALA A 138 -26.41 -6.22 -3.41
CA ALA A 138 -27.14 -7.19 -4.22
C ALA A 138 -26.25 -8.09 -5.09
N VAL A 139 -24.94 -7.91 -5.05
CA VAL A 139 -23.99 -8.82 -5.70
C VAL A 139 -23.86 -10.10 -4.89
N GLU A 140 -24.16 -11.21 -5.50
CA GLU A 140 -24.09 -12.53 -4.88
C GLU A 140 -22.72 -13.16 -5.10
N VAL A 141 -22.08 -13.62 -4.02
CA VAL A 141 -20.79 -14.32 -4.09
C VAL A 141 -20.84 -15.58 -3.22
N ASP A 142 -20.64 -16.73 -3.85
CA ASP A 142 -20.51 -18.01 -3.15
C ASP A 142 -19.03 -18.26 -2.82
N TYR A 143 -18.74 -18.28 -1.53
CA TYR A 143 -17.40 -18.52 -1.00
C TYR A 143 -17.25 -19.91 -0.39
N SER A 144 -16.11 -20.54 -0.64
CA SER A 144 -15.63 -21.70 0.10
C SER A 144 -14.43 -21.32 0.94
N PRO A 145 -14.58 -21.12 2.26
CA PRO A 145 -13.50 -20.72 3.14
C PRO A 145 -12.30 -21.68 3.07
N LEU A 146 -11.11 -21.13 3.17
CA LEU A 146 -9.84 -21.85 3.22
C LEU A 146 -9.12 -21.50 4.52
N PRO A 147 -8.20 -22.37 4.99
CA PRO A 147 -7.34 -22.02 6.10
C PRO A 147 -6.58 -20.73 5.85
N ALA A 148 -6.60 -19.82 6.82
CA ALA A 148 -5.90 -18.55 6.78
C ALA A 148 -4.81 -18.49 7.86
N VAL A 149 -3.72 -17.79 7.57
CA VAL A 149 -2.65 -17.55 8.52
C VAL A 149 -2.42 -16.04 8.68
N VAL A 150 -2.48 -15.56 9.91
CA VAL A 150 -2.39 -14.12 10.21
C VAL A 150 -1.07 -13.76 10.90
N ALA A 151 -0.68 -14.55 11.91
CA ALA A 151 0.55 -14.28 12.66
C ALA A 151 1.79 -14.60 11.83
N VAL A 152 2.76 -13.70 11.75
CA VAL A 152 3.96 -13.86 10.92
C VAL A 152 4.78 -15.09 11.29
N ARG A 153 4.94 -15.40 12.58
CA ARG A 153 5.67 -16.60 13.03
C ARG A 153 4.95 -17.88 12.62
N ALA A 154 3.61 -17.90 12.66
CA ALA A 154 2.84 -19.03 12.18
C ALA A 154 2.91 -19.17 10.65
N ALA A 155 3.00 -18.05 9.92
CA ALA A 155 3.09 -18.07 8.47
C ALA A 155 4.40 -18.67 7.93
N VAL A 156 5.49 -18.57 8.68
CA VAL A 156 6.79 -19.17 8.30
C VAL A 156 7.04 -20.55 8.91
N ALA A 157 6.09 -21.06 9.71
CA ALA A 157 6.21 -22.39 10.29
C ALA A 157 6.08 -23.50 9.23
N PRO A 158 6.71 -24.67 9.45
CA PRO A 158 6.48 -25.84 8.60
C PRO A 158 4.98 -26.18 8.52
N ALA A 159 4.50 -26.56 7.35
CA ALA A 159 3.08 -26.91 7.07
C ALA A 159 2.06 -25.76 7.31
N ALA A 160 2.50 -24.50 7.40
CA ALA A 160 1.58 -23.35 7.43
C ALA A 160 0.69 -23.32 6.18
N PRO A 161 -0.60 -22.92 6.31
CA PRO A 161 -1.45 -22.69 5.15
C PRO A 161 -0.80 -21.71 4.19
N LEU A 162 -0.70 -22.08 2.92
CA LEU A 162 -0.07 -21.24 1.89
C LEU A 162 -1.06 -20.18 1.37
N VAL A 163 -0.66 -18.92 1.44
CA VAL A 163 -1.42 -17.81 0.85
C VAL A 163 -1.39 -17.91 -0.67
N HIS A 164 -0.22 -18.17 -1.23
CA HIS A 164 0.01 -18.38 -2.66
C HIS A 164 0.68 -19.73 -2.90
N ALA A 165 -0.12 -20.74 -3.21
CA ALA A 165 0.35 -22.14 -3.31
C ALA A 165 1.46 -22.36 -4.35
N GLN A 166 1.52 -21.54 -5.42
CA GLN A 166 2.52 -21.65 -6.47
C GLN A 166 3.97 -21.47 -5.99
N PHE A 167 4.18 -20.83 -4.84
CA PHE A 167 5.53 -20.60 -4.32
C PHE A 167 5.99 -21.69 -3.34
N GLY A 168 5.10 -22.57 -2.87
CA GLY A 168 5.42 -23.61 -1.89
C GLY A 168 5.82 -23.08 -0.49
N THR A 169 5.80 -21.76 -0.29
CA THR A 169 6.16 -21.09 0.96
C THR A 169 5.45 -19.74 1.08
N ASN A 170 5.25 -19.27 2.31
CA ASN A 170 4.80 -17.91 2.57
C ASN A 170 5.97 -16.91 2.71
N VAL A 171 7.22 -17.35 2.66
CA VAL A 171 8.39 -16.47 2.66
C VAL A 171 8.56 -15.88 1.27
N VAL A 172 8.52 -14.57 1.17
CA VAL A 172 8.64 -13.88 -0.12
C VAL A 172 10.09 -13.58 -0.47
N PHE A 173 10.89 -13.19 0.50
CA PHE A 173 12.35 -13.12 0.40
C PHE A 173 12.99 -13.25 1.77
N GLU A 174 14.25 -13.62 1.77
CA GLU A 174 15.11 -13.63 2.94
C GLU A 174 16.42 -12.93 2.59
N ILE A 175 16.81 -11.96 3.42
CA ILE A 175 18.03 -11.17 3.23
C ILE A 175 18.87 -11.26 4.48
N GLU A 176 20.13 -11.57 4.31
CA GLU A 176 21.15 -11.44 5.35
C GLU A 176 22.13 -10.31 5.00
N ARG A 177 22.45 -9.47 5.96
CA ARG A 177 23.42 -8.39 5.81
C ARG A 177 24.43 -8.42 6.95
N GLY A 178 25.67 -8.07 6.64
CA GLY A 178 26.75 -8.06 7.60
C GLY A 178 27.64 -9.29 7.51
N ASN A 179 28.25 -9.66 8.64
CA ASN A 179 29.17 -10.80 8.71
C ASN A 179 28.81 -11.67 9.92
N ARG A 180 28.02 -12.70 9.70
CA ARG A 180 27.55 -13.62 10.74
C ARG A 180 28.69 -14.20 11.55
N ARG A 181 29.71 -14.77 10.91
CA ARG A 181 30.86 -15.41 11.59
C ARG A 181 31.60 -14.45 12.53
N ARG A 182 31.87 -13.21 12.07
CA ARG A 182 32.52 -12.19 12.93
C ARG A 182 31.61 -11.74 14.06
N THR A 183 30.32 -11.63 13.82
CA THR A 183 29.33 -11.23 14.82
C THR A 183 29.21 -12.31 15.90
N GLU A 184 29.12 -13.58 15.51
CA GLU A 184 29.08 -14.70 16.48
C GLU A 184 30.36 -14.79 17.32
N ALA A 185 31.53 -14.65 16.69
CA ALA A 185 32.80 -14.62 17.42
C ALA A 185 32.88 -13.44 18.42
N ALA A 186 32.47 -12.24 18.01
CA ALA A 186 32.43 -11.07 18.86
C ALA A 186 31.39 -11.22 19.99
N MET A 187 30.25 -11.84 19.69
CA MET A 187 29.21 -12.13 20.68
C MET A 187 29.71 -13.13 21.74
N ALA A 188 30.42 -14.18 21.32
CA ALA A 188 30.99 -15.19 22.23
C ALA A 188 32.07 -14.62 23.17
N SER A 189 32.80 -13.58 22.76
CA SER A 189 33.81 -12.88 23.54
C SER A 189 33.30 -11.68 24.31
N ALA A 190 32.02 -11.35 24.19
CA ALA A 190 31.42 -10.22 24.90
C ALA A 190 31.36 -10.45 26.42
N ALA A 191 31.63 -9.41 27.22
CA ALA A 191 31.51 -9.47 28.67
C ALA A 191 30.04 -9.64 29.11
N LYS A 192 29.09 -9.09 28.34
CA LYS A 192 27.65 -9.24 28.56
C LYS A 192 26.93 -9.31 27.22
N VAL A 193 26.01 -10.24 27.11
CA VAL A 193 25.05 -10.30 25.99
C VAL A 193 23.65 -10.00 26.53
N VAL A 194 22.95 -9.11 25.87
CA VAL A 194 21.53 -8.79 26.10
C VAL A 194 20.74 -9.24 24.90
N GLU A 195 19.65 -9.94 25.16
CA GLU A 195 18.70 -10.39 24.13
C GLU A 195 17.31 -9.85 24.44
N LEU A 196 16.62 -9.36 23.42
CA LEU A 196 15.28 -8.79 23.52
C LEU A 196 14.42 -9.27 22.35
N ASP A 197 13.22 -9.73 22.68
CA ASP A 197 12.14 -9.92 21.70
C ASP A 197 11.29 -8.65 21.64
N LEU A 198 11.19 -8.08 20.46
CA LEU A 198 10.51 -6.82 20.19
C LEU A 198 9.36 -7.05 19.21
N LYS A 199 8.20 -6.53 19.56
CA LYS A 199 7.04 -6.51 18.67
C LYS A 199 6.72 -5.09 18.26
N ASN A 200 6.78 -4.82 16.96
CA ASN A 200 6.36 -3.57 16.38
C ASN A 200 4.96 -3.77 15.78
N ASN A 201 3.94 -3.27 16.45
CA ASN A 201 2.55 -3.52 16.08
C ASN A 201 2.20 -2.98 14.69
N ARG A 202 1.26 -3.65 14.01
CA ARG A 202 0.65 -3.16 12.77
C ARG A 202 -0.06 -1.84 13.04
N LEU A 203 0.09 -0.90 12.11
CA LEU A 203 -0.54 0.41 12.14
C LEU A 203 -1.29 0.70 10.85
N SER A 204 -2.50 1.25 10.98
CA SER A 204 -3.21 1.95 9.91
C SER A 204 -2.88 3.43 9.97
N ALA A 205 -2.60 4.06 8.84
CA ALA A 205 -2.30 5.49 8.76
C ALA A 205 -3.52 6.36 9.12
N ASN A 206 -4.70 5.88 8.75
CA ASN A 206 -6.00 6.45 9.07
C ASN A 206 -6.10 8.00 8.96
N PRO A 207 -5.80 8.60 7.79
CA PRO A 207 -5.96 10.04 7.60
C PRO A 207 -7.42 10.47 7.76
N ILE A 208 -7.65 11.73 8.16
CA ILE A 208 -9.02 12.28 8.33
C ILE A 208 -9.77 12.21 7.00
N GLU A 209 -9.14 12.64 5.90
CA GLU A 209 -9.68 12.43 4.56
C GLU A 209 -9.42 10.98 4.11
N PRO A 210 -10.44 10.14 3.84
CA PRO A 210 -10.28 8.83 3.22
C PRO A 210 -9.70 8.94 1.81
N ARG A 211 -9.39 7.79 1.18
CA ARG A 211 -9.04 7.76 -0.24
C ARG A 211 -10.25 8.11 -1.09
N SER A 212 -10.03 8.90 -2.12
CA SER A 212 -11.06 9.29 -3.09
C SER A 212 -10.44 9.47 -4.46
N TYR A 213 -11.24 9.26 -5.50
CA TYR A 213 -10.95 9.66 -6.87
C TYR A 213 -12.20 10.18 -7.58
N LEU A 214 -11.98 11.02 -8.58
CA LEU A 214 -12.96 11.43 -9.58
C LEU A 214 -12.25 11.42 -10.93
N CYS A 215 -12.68 10.57 -11.82
CA CYS A 215 -12.13 10.50 -13.18
C CYS A 215 -13.16 11.00 -14.18
N ASP A 216 -12.76 11.94 -15.02
CA ASP A 216 -13.50 12.41 -16.19
C ASP A 216 -12.81 11.90 -17.45
N TYR A 217 -13.62 11.49 -18.45
CA TYR A 217 -13.14 11.02 -19.74
C TYR A 217 -13.71 11.88 -20.87
N ASP A 218 -12.82 12.60 -21.52
CA ASP A 218 -13.13 13.36 -22.76
C ASP A 218 -13.07 12.42 -23.96
N ALA A 219 -14.25 11.99 -24.42
CA ALA A 219 -14.36 11.05 -25.53
C ALA A 219 -13.98 11.68 -26.91
N ALA A 220 -14.02 13.02 -27.02
CA ALA A 220 -13.66 13.69 -28.26
C ALA A 220 -12.13 13.68 -28.50
N ASN A 221 -11.37 13.84 -27.41
CA ASN A 221 -9.91 13.88 -27.46
C ASN A 221 -9.26 12.57 -26.99
N ASP A 222 -10.05 11.59 -26.54
CA ASP A 222 -9.59 10.35 -25.91
C ASP A 222 -8.59 10.62 -24.78
N CYS A 223 -8.97 11.52 -23.87
CA CYS A 223 -8.13 11.98 -22.76
C CYS A 223 -8.85 11.84 -21.41
N TYR A 224 -8.04 11.63 -20.37
CA TYR A 224 -8.54 11.43 -19.01
C TYR A 224 -8.05 12.54 -18.10
N THR A 225 -8.95 13.06 -17.25
CA THR A 225 -8.59 13.91 -16.10
C THR A 225 -8.97 13.19 -14.82
N LEU A 226 -7.97 12.79 -14.05
CA LEU A 226 -8.12 12.07 -12.80
C LEU A 226 -7.77 12.99 -11.63
N TYR A 227 -8.75 13.31 -10.79
CA TYR A 227 -8.53 13.89 -9.48
C TYR A 227 -8.41 12.74 -8.47
N ALA A 228 -7.33 12.70 -7.71
CA ALA A 228 -7.09 11.62 -6.75
C ALA A 228 -6.41 12.12 -5.48
N THR A 229 -6.79 11.55 -4.34
CA THR A 229 -6.07 11.73 -3.08
C THR A 229 -4.73 11.00 -3.17
N SER A 230 -3.69 11.66 -3.66
CA SER A 230 -2.40 11.02 -3.91
C SER A 230 -1.24 11.85 -3.39
N GLN A 231 -0.29 11.18 -2.72
CA GLN A 231 1.00 11.76 -2.37
C GLN A 231 2.01 11.70 -3.53
N GLN A 232 1.68 10.96 -4.60
CA GLN A 232 2.60 10.69 -5.72
C GLN A 232 1.85 10.68 -7.06
N PRO A 233 1.31 11.81 -7.54
CA PRO A 233 0.48 11.86 -8.75
C PRO A 233 1.23 11.39 -10.01
N HIS A 234 2.53 11.65 -10.14
CA HIS A 234 3.34 11.20 -11.27
C HIS A 234 3.50 9.67 -11.29
N TYR A 235 3.75 9.04 -10.14
CA TYR A 235 3.79 7.58 -10.06
C TYR A 235 2.43 6.96 -10.31
N LEU A 236 1.34 7.57 -9.80
CA LEU A 236 -0.02 7.12 -10.06
C LEU A 236 -0.31 7.11 -11.57
N ARG A 237 0.02 8.19 -12.29
CA ARG A 237 -0.09 8.26 -13.75
C ARG A 237 0.65 7.11 -14.42
N ARG A 238 1.93 6.93 -14.08
CA ARG A 238 2.76 5.87 -14.66
C ARG A 238 2.20 4.48 -14.38
N TRP A 239 1.69 4.21 -13.18
CA TRP A 239 1.13 2.90 -12.85
C TRP A 239 -0.14 2.59 -13.62
N LEU A 240 -1.03 3.56 -13.78
CA LEU A 240 -2.21 3.42 -14.61
C LEU A 240 -1.83 3.16 -16.07
N SER A 241 -0.87 3.91 -16.59
CA SER A 241 -0.45 3.83 -17.99
C SER A 241 0.32 2.54 -18.29
N VAL A 242 1.32 2.18 -17.47
CA VAL A 242 2.25 1.10 -17.82
C VAL A 242 1.77 -0.27 -17.36
N TYR A 243 1.13 -0.36 -16.17
CA TYR A 243 0.89 -1.66 -15.55
C TYR A 243 -0.56 -2.11 -15.58
N THR A 244 -1.53 -1.21 -15.56
CA THR A 244 -2.94 -1.61 -15.40
C THR A 244 -3.80 -1.34 -16.62
N LEU A 245 -3.89 -0.12 -17.10
CA LEU A 245 -4.83 0.26 -18.18
C LEU A 245 -4.19 0.39 -19.55
N HIS A 246 -2.86 0.44 -19.62
CA HIS A 246 -2.09 0.61 -20.86
C HIS A 246 -2.46 1.87 -21.66
N ILE A 247 -2.89 2.92 -20.94
CA ILE A 247 -3.19 4.24 -21.52
C ILE A 247 -1.89 5.01 -21.69
N PRO A 248 -1.60 5.62 -22.85
CA PRO A 248 -0.43 6.47 -23.01
C PRO A 248 -0.39 7.61 -21.98
N GLU A 249 0.75 7.84 -21.35
CA GLU A 249 0.87 8.82 -20.24
C GLU A 249 0.42 10.24 -20.63
N HIS A 250 0.58 10.64 -21.88
CA HIS A 250 0.16 11.96 -22.37
C HIS A 250 -1.37 12.14 -22.45
N LYS A 251 -2.14 11.03 -22.48
CA LYS A 251 -3.60 11.04 -22.46
C LYS A 251 -4.18 11.08 -21.04
N LEU A 252 -3.37 10.90 -20.02
CA LEU A 252 -3.81 10.84 -18.62
C LEU A 252 -3.23 12.00 -17.81
N ARG A 253 -4.07 12.96 -17.45
CA ARG A 253 -3.75 14.03 -16.51
C ARG A 253 -4.17 13.63 -15.10
N VAL A 254 -3.21 13.57 -14.16
CA VAL A 254 -3.49 13.28 -12.75
C VAL A 254 -3.32 14.56 -11.95
N ILE A 255 -4.35 14.94 -11.22
CA ILE A 255 -4.41 16.11 -10.35
C ILE A 255 -4.59 15.63 -8.91
N SER A 256 -3.66 16.00 -8.04
CA SER A 256 -3.82 15.83 -6.60
C SER A 256 -4.17 17.20 -6.01
N PRO A 257 -5.44 17.44 -5.64
CA PRO A 257 -5.84 18.69 -4.99
C PRO A 257 -5.32 18.73 -3.55
N ASP A 258 -5.97 19.45 -2.66
CA ASP A 258 -5.64 19.36 -1.23
C ASP A 258 -5.81 17.93 -0.73
N VAL A 259 -4.88 17.48 0.12
CA VAL A 259 -4.87 16.13 0.67
C VAL A 259 -4.94 16.20 2.19
N GLY A 260 -6.01 15.68 2.76
CA GLY A 260 -6.33 15.70 4.19
C GLY A 260 -5.59 14.64 5.01
N GLY A 261 -4.25 14.59 4.84
CA GLY A 261 -3.36 13.60 5.43
C GLY A 261 -3.12 12.41 4.51
N GLY A 262 -1.89 11.91 4.51
CA GLY A 262 -1.51 10.75 3.67
C GLY A 262 -0.70 9.73 4.44
N PHE A 263 0.27 10.18 5.26
CA PHE A 263 1.11 9.35 6.14
C PHE A 263 1.74 8.12 5.47
N GLY A 264 2.00 8.21 4.15
CA GLY A 264 2.50 7.12 3.31
C GLY A 264 1.40 6.25 2.67
N ALA A 265 0.20 6.14 3.21
CA ALA A 265 -0.86 5.29 2.68
C ALA A 265 -1.37 5.75 1.31
N LYS A 266 -1.50 7.05 1.08
CA LYS A 266 -1.89 7.64 -0.21
C LYS A 266 -0.73 7.74 -1.22
N GLY A 267 0.46 7.30 -0.85
CA GLY A 267 1.60 7.11 -1.76
C GLY A 267 1.62 5.73 -2.43
N ILE A 268 0.72 4.85 -2.02
CA ILE A 268 0.62 3.49 -2.52
C ILE A 268 -0.53 3.41 -3.52
N PHE A 269 -0.28 2.71 -4.62
CA PHE A 269 -1.28 2.53 -5.66
C PHE A 269 -2.44 1.67 -5.15
N SER A 270 -3.66 2.09 -5.48
CA SER A 270 -4.90 1.42 -5.15
C SER A 270 -5.61 1.00 -6.44
N THR A 271 -6.05 -0.24 -6.49
CA THR A 271 -6.71 -0.81 -7.68
C THR A 271 -8.09 -0.19 -7.95
N GLU A 272 -8.70 0.39 -6.94
CA GLU A 272 -9.95 1.14 -7.04
C GLU A 272 -9.84 2.28 -8.06
N VAL A 273 -8.69 2.96 -8.10
CA VAL A 273 -8.47 4.07 -9.05
C VAL A 273 -8.47 3.58 -10.50
N SER A 274 -7.82 2.43 -10.78
CA SER A 274 -7.82 1.85 -12.13
C SER A 274 -9.23 1.53 -12.60
N THR A 275 -10.04 0.93 -11.70
CA THR A 275 -11.45 0.60 -11.98
C THR A 275 -12.25 1.86 -12.30
N GLY A 276 -12.06 2.94 -11.54
CA GLY A 276 -12.76 4.21 -11.79
C GLY A 276 -12.38 4.88 -13.09
N VAL A 277 -11.10 4.86 -13.46
CA VAL A 277 -10.64 5.39 -14.76
C VAL A 277 -11.24 4.60 -15.92
N TRP A 278 -11.23 3.27 -15.81
CA TRP A 278 -11.85 2.41 -16.82
C TRP A 278 -13.37 2.58 -16.90
N ALA A 279 -14.07 2.66 -15.78
CA ALA A 279 -15.50 2.89 -15.73
C ALA A 279 -15.90 4.24 -16.37
N ALA A 280 -15.10 5.30 -16.17
CA ALA A 280 -15.33 6.59 -16.79
C ALA A 280 -15.24 6.51 -18.32
N GLN A 281 -14.29 5.74 -18.85
CA GLN A 281 -14.17 5.48 -20.29
C GLN A 281 -15.39 4.72 -20.83
N LEU A 282 -15.79 3.64 -20.17
CA LEU A 282 -16.93 2.82 -20.60
C LEU A 282 -18.23 3.61 -20.65
N LEU A 283 -18.47 4.44 -19.64
CA LEU A 283 -19.70 5.23 -19.50
C LEU A 283 -19.64 6.57 -20.23
N ARG A 284 -18.45 7.04 -20.66
CA ARG A 284 -18.24 8.38 -21.24
C ARG A 284 -18.80 9.49 -20.35
N ARG A 285 -18.64 9.35 -19.04
CA ARG A 285 -19.08 10.32 -18.03
C ARG A 285 -18.18 10.25 -16.80
N PRO A 286 -18.13 11.30 -15.97
CA PRO A 286 -17.33 11.30 -14.76
C PRO A 286 -17.74 10.17 -13.81
N VAL A 287 -16.75 9.48 -13.22
CA VAL A 287 -16.98 8.45 -12.21
C VAL A 287 -16.21 8.81 -10.94
N LYS A 288 -16.91 8.80 -9.82
CA LYS A 288 -16.41 9.14 -8.49
C LYS A 288 -16.50 7.97 -7.52
N TRP A 289 -15.53 7.88 -6.63
CA TRP A 289 -15.57 7.02 -5.44
C TRP A 289 -14.88 7.72 -4.28
N THR A 290 -15.46 7.60 -3.12
CA THR A 290 -14.87 8.02 -1.85
C THR A 290 -15.03 6.90 -0.85
N ALA A 291 -13.93 6.40 -0.31
CA ALA A 291 -13.93 5.32 0.66
C ALA A 291 -14.69 5.70 1.92
N THR A 292 -15.45 4.77 2.46
CA THR A 292 -15.95 4.89 3.82
C THR A 292 -14.81 4.71 4.83
N ARG A 293 -15.03 5.07 6.08
CA ARG A 293 -14.05 4.82 7.14
C ARG A 293 -13.79 3.32 7.34
N THR A 294 -14.82 2.51 7.23
CA THR A 294 -14.70 1.04 7.29
C THR A 294 -13.85 0.50 6.13
N GLU A 295 -14.08 0.97 4.90
CA GLU A 295 -13.24 0.60 3.75
C GLU A 295 -11.78 1.01 3.94
N THR A 296 -11.53 2.17 4.54
CA THR A 296 -10.17 2.62 4.87
C THR A 296 -9.45 1.61 5.75
N PHE A 297 -10.10 1.14 6.82
CA PHE A 297 -9.51 0.11 7.70
C PHE A 297 -9.28 -1.23 7.00
N LEU A 298 -10.16 -1.61 6.09
CA LEU A 298 -10.07 -2.90 5.38
C LEU A 298 -9.08 -2.91 4.23
N SER A 299 -8.87 -1.77 3.57
CA SER A 299 -8.21 -1.75 2.25
C SER A 299 -7.00 -0.82 2.14
N ASP A 300 -6.80 0.11 3.08
CA ASP A 300 -5.62 0.97 3.05
C ASP A 300 -4.36 0.18 3.37
N ALA A 301 -3.26 0.65 2.81
CA ALA A 301 -1.96 0.11 3.15
C ALA A 301 -1.65 0.34 4.63
N GLN A 302 -1.33 -0.75 5.29
CA GLN A 302 -0.89 -0.76 6.67
C GLN A 302 0.64 -0.86 6.74
N ALA A 303 1.21 -0.47 7.86
CA ALA A 303 2.65 -0.45 8.07
C ALA A 303 3.06 -1.25 9.31
N ARG A 304 4.37 -1.52 9.42
CA ARG A 304 5.01 -2.20 10.55
C ARG A 304 4.64 -3.69 10.61
N ASP A 305 4.18 -4.21 11.78
CA ASP A 305 3.89 -5.63 12.04
C ASP A 305 5.16 -6.49 11.91
N HIS A 306 6.13 -6.19 12.77
CA HIS A 306 7.41 -6.89 12.81
C HIS A 306 7.59 -7.61 14.15
N ASP A 307 8.01 -8.87 14.08
CA ASP A 307 8.56 -9.61 15.20
C ASP A 307 10.08 -9.64 15.06
N THR A 308 10.78 -9.07 16.02
CA THR A 308 12.24 -8.90 15.97
C THR A 308 12.88 -9.48 17.21
N THR A 309 13.88 -10.33 17.02
CA THR A 309 14.80 -10.72 18.09
C THR A 309 16.11 -9.96 17.90
N ALA A 310 16.52 -9.21 18.90
CA ALA A 310 17.75 -8.42 18.89
C ALA A 310 18.71 -8.93 19.96
N ARG A 311 19.96 -9.19 19.59
CA ARG A 311 21.04 -9.56 20.51
C ARG A 311 22.15 -8.53 20.41
N MET A 312 22.60 -8.01 21.54
CA MET A 312 23.72 -7.06 21.63
C MET A 312 24.78 -7.55 22.62
N GLY A 313 26.01 -7.63 22.12
CA GLY A 313 27.19 -7.94 22.95
C GLY A 313 27.91 -6.66 23.40
N PHE A 314 28.26 -6.58 24.65
CA PHE A 314 28.95 -5.46 25.28
C PHE A 314 30.30 -5.90 25.85
N ASP A 315 31.31 -5.04 25.78
CA ASP A 315 32.56 -5.22 26.53
C ASP A 315 32.38 -4.80 28.01
N ARG A 316 33.44 -4.98 28.83
CA ARG A 316 33.44 -4.59 30.26
C ARG A 316 33.29 -3.08 30.49
N HIS A 317 33.41 -2.27 29.46
CA HIS A 317 33.26 -0.80 29.51
C HIS A 317 31.89 -0.35 28.99
N GLY A 318 30.96 -1.28 28.70
CA GLY A 318 29.64 -0.99 28.19
C GLY A 318 29.58 -0.60 26.70
N ARG A 319 30.65 -0.84 25.92
CA ARG A 319 30.68 -0.55 24.50
C ARG A 319 30.11 -1.72 23.72
N ILE A 320 29.30 -1.44 22.73
CA ILE A 320 28.73 -2.45 21.81
C ILE A 320 29.86 -3.04 20.96
N VAL A 321 30.07 -4.35 21.04
CA VAL A 321 31.09 -5.10 20.29
C VAL A 321 30.45 -5.93 19.17
N ALA A 322 29.18 -6.33 19.33
CA ALA A 322 28.43 -7.08 18.33
C ALA A 322 26.94 -6.74 18.42
N MET A 323 26.26 -6.81 17.27
CA MET A 323 24.81 -6.69 17.18
C MET A 323 24.29 -7.69 16.15
N GLN A 324 23.25 -8.44 16.51
CA GLN A 324 22.49 -9.31 15.63
C GLN A 324 21.02 -8.94 15.75
N ILE A 325 20.36 -8.74 14.63
CA ILE A 325 18.93 -8.42 14.58
C ILE A 325 18.29 -9.35 13.56
N ASP A 326 17.33 -10.15 14.00
CA ASP A 326 16.53 -11.04 13.17
C ASP A 326 15.08 -10.55 13.18
N THR A 327 14.56 -10.17 12.03
CA THR A 327 13.22 -9.59 11.90
C THR A 327 12.37 -10.42 10.96
N LEU A 328 11.18 -10.79 11.41
CA LEU A 328 10.08 -11.28 10.58
C LEU A 328 9.10 -10.14 10.37
N ALA A 329 8.87 -9.76 9.12
CA ALA A 329 7.92 -8.72 8.75
C ALA A 329 6.67 -9.35 8.13
N ALA A 330 5.49 -9.08 8.69
CA ALA A 330 4.21 -9.48 8.13
C ALA A 330 3.75 -8.43 7.11
N LEU A 331 3.62 -8.84 5.86
CA LEU A 331 3.49 -7.92 4.75
C LEU A 331 2.14 -8.03 4.05
N GLY A 332 1.28 -8.95 4.52
CA GLY A 332 -0.04 -9.20 3.98
C GLY A 332 -0.02 -10.07 2.72
N ALA A 333 -1.20 -10.44 2.25
CA ALA A 333 -1.39 -11.35 1.13
C ALA A 333 -1.14 -10.70 -0.24
N LYS A 334 -1.17 -9.37 -0.31
CA LYS A 334 -0.93 -8.60 -1.54
C LYS A 334 0.27 -7.68 -1.35
N LEU A 335 1.28 -7.89 -2.18
CA LEU A 335 2.49 -7.09 -2.17
C LEU A 335 2.22 -5.65 -2.55
N LEU A 336 2.50 -4.75 -1.65
CA LEU A 336 2.61 -3.32 -1.91
C LEU A 336 4.10 -2.97 -1.99
N ARG A 337 4.46 -2.01 -2.76
CA ARG A 337 5.74 -1.40 -3.11
C ARG A 337 7.05 -2.00 -2.56
N TYR A 338 7.07 -2.49 -1.32
CA TYR A 338 8.25 -3.04 -0.63
C TYR A 338 7.93 -4.21 0.30
N ALA A 339 6.72 -4.75 0.24
CA ALA A 339 6.25 -5.56 1.33
C ALA A 339 5.67 -6.90 0.89
N PRO A 340 6.26 -7.98 1.29
CA PRO A 340 5.87 -9.37 1.07
C PRO A 340 4.99 -9.94 2.18
N SER A 341 4.38 -11.09 1.98
CA SER A 341 3.55 -11.79 2.98
C SER A 341 4.35 -12.17 4.25
N ALA A 342 5.63 -12.48 4.10
CA ALA A 342 6.61 -12.52 5.19
C ALA A 342 8.01 -12.30 4.62
N ALA A 343 8.79 -11.43 5.26
CA ALA A 343 10.20 -11.26 4.98
C ALA A 343 11.02 -11.61 6.21
N LYS A 344 12.09 -12.34 6.01
CA LYS A 344 13.11 -12.56 7.04
C LYS A 344 14.32 -11.70 6.71
N VAL A 345 14.65 -10.80 7.63
CA VAL A 345 15.82 -9.92 7.50
C VAL A 345 16.72 -10.14 8.70
N SER A 346 17.90 -10.65 8.44
CA SER A 346 18.95 -10.81 9.45
C SER A 346 20.05 -9.78 9.22
N THR A 347 20.34 -8.99 10.22
CA THR A 347 21.44 -8.02 10.20
C THR A 347 22.47 -8.38 11.27
N CYS A 348 23.68 -8.68 10.85
CA CYS A 348 24.79 -9.06 11.69
C CYS A 348 25.90 -8.02 11.61
N ILE A 349 26.13 -7.27 12.67
CA ILE A 349 27.17 -6.23 12.74
C ILE A 349 28.14 -6.58 13.85
N ALA A 350 29.44 -6.72 13.51
CA ALA A 350 30.52 -6.77 14.48
C ALA A 350 31.38 -5.52 14.35
N THR A 351 31.53 -4.75 15.42
CA THR A 351 32.43 -3.59 15.46
C THR A 351 33.73 -3.97 16.14
N MET A 352 34.84 -3.81 15.43
CA MET A 352 36.18 -3.99 16.01
C MET A 352 36.90 -2.67 16.33
N ARG A 353 36.26 -1.52 16.10
CA ARG A 353 36.84 -0.21 16.41
C ARG A 353 35.84 0.61 17.23
N PRO A 354 36.32 1.35 18.24
CA PRO A 354 35.46 2.31 18.91
C PRO A 354 34.94 3.32 17.88
N TRP A 355 33.65 3.55 17.88
CA TRP A 355 33.02 4.61 17.09
C TRP A 355 33.64 5.94 17.54
N ARG A 356 34.46 6.52 16.71
CA ARG A 356 34.74 7.96 16.82
C ARG A 356 33.58 8.65 16.13
N SER A 357 32.76 9.32 16.93
CA SER A 357 31.70 10.20 16.42
C SER A 357 32.33 11.28 15.55
N LYS A 358 32.38 11.05 14.24
CA LYS A 358 32.41 12.19 13.32
C LYS A 358 31.00 12.75 13.30
N PRO A 359 30.82 14.06 13.48
CA PRO A 359 29.51 14.64 13.34
C PRO A 359 28.97 14.29 11.95
N MET A 360 27.78 13.65 11.89
CA MET A 360 27.06 13.48 10.64
C MET A 360 26.76 14.87 10.10
N ARG A 361 27.46 15.29 9.08
CA ARG A 361 26.99 16.36 8.21
C ARG A 361 25.83 15.76 7.43
N ALA A 362 24.61 16.16 7.78
CA ALA A 362 23.47 15.93 6.93
C ALA A 362 23.71 16.64 5.61
N VAL A 363 24.00 15.89 4.57
CA VAL A 363 23.94 16.38 3.20
C VAL A 363 22.48 16.24 2.79
N VAL A 364 21.78 17.35 2.83
CA VAL A 364 20.47 17.50 2.18
C VAL A 364 20.81 17.78 0.71
N SER A 365 20.51 16.83 -0.14
CA SER A 365 20.39 17.02 -1.59
C SER A 365 18.95 16.80 -2.01
#